data_cb655e79cac92868f5ba1a96172afb8f
#
_entry.id   cb655e79cac92868f5ba1a96172afb8f
#
_cell.length_a   1.000
_cell.length_b   1.000
_cell.length_c   1.000
_cell.angle_alpha   90.00
_cell.angle_beta   90.00
_cell.angle_gamma   90.00
#
_symmetry.space_group_name_H-M   'P 1'
#
loop_
_entity.id
_entity.type
_entity.pdbx_description
1 polymer ?
#
loop_
_entity_poly.entity_id
_entity_poly.type
_entity_poly.pdbx_seq_one_letter_code
_entity_poly.pdbx_strand_id
1 'polypeptide(L)'
;MKKYAFTLLLLLGTSACTQVTPPPVVERPPAKIAFALGGGAARGFAHIGVIKALEAQGITADIVVGTSAGSVVGALYAAGLNGFQIQELSMNMNEDQILDGSGMYQCVVETVVSNKRGCIKGQALQDFINRNVHGLPMEKLGKTFAAVATNLRTGEMVVFRSGNTGMAVRASSSVPVFFEPVTISGQEYVDGGLVAPVPASVARSLGADFVIAVDISDRPQDKSTAGITDIMWQTFSIFGQTINRHEQSSADIVIRPVTYGLPSTDVSGSNKAVLEGEKAVAAILPELKARLAKLNETRHVAGMP
;
A
#
# COMPACT_ATOMS: atom_id res chain seq x y z
N MET A 1 0.32 -94.13 46.61
CA MET A 1 1.37 -93.22 46.21
C MET A 1 0.79 -92.40 45.02
N LYS A 2 0.26 -91.17 45.25
CA LYS A 2 -0.36 -90.31 44.29
C LYS A 2 0.65 -89.19 43.88
N LYS A 3 1.02 -89.14 42.58
CA LYS A 3 1.91 -88.13 42.01
C LYS A 3 1.04 -86.95 41.61
N TYR A 4 1.30 -85.77 42.18
CA TYR A 4 0.70 -84.52 41.72
C TYR A 4 1.64 -83.88 40.68
N ALA A 5 1.14 -83.68 39.46
CA ALA A 5 1.78 -82.91 38.42
C ALA A 5 1.37 -81.47 38.59
N PHE A 6 2.35 -80.58 38.78
CA PHE A 6 2.14 -79.15 38.87
C PHE A 6 2.38 -78.54 37.48
N THR A 7 1.28 -78.10 36.86
CA THR A 7 1.33 -77.43 35.56
C THR A 7 1.54 -75.96 35.79
N LEU A 8 2.71 -75.45 35.36
CA LEU A 8 3.10 -74.02 35.43
C LEU A 8 2.55 -73.30 34.21
N LEU A 9 1.56 -72.42 34.40
CA LEU A 9 0.95 -71.63 33.35
C LEU A 9 1.76 -70.34 33.14
N LEU A 10 2.51 -70.21 32.04
CA LEU A 10 3.28 -69.02 31.67
C LEU A 10 2.33 -68.00 31.03
N LEU A 11 1.99 -66.92 31.74
CA LEU A 11 1.26 -65.75 31.18
C LEU A 11 2.27 -64.86 30.41
N LEU A 12 2.24 -64.93 29.08
CA LEU A 12 2.91 -63.98 28.18
C LEU A 12 2.07 -62.69 28.10
N GLY A 13 2.51 -61.68 28.83
CA GLY A 13 1.96 -60.32 28.73
C GLY A 13 2.41 -59.68 27.44
N THR A 14 1.55 -59.55 26.44
CA THR A 14 1.81 -58.73 25.26
C THR A 14 1.63 -57.24 25.59
N SER A 15 2.75 -56.52 25.82
CA SER A 15 2.74 -55.06 25.89
C SER A 15 2.39 -54.50 24.51
N ALA A 16 1.13 -54.12 24.33
CA ALA A 16 0.69 -53.38 23.16
C ALA A 16 1.22 -51.94 23.29
N CYS A 17 2.32 -51.62 22.56
CA CYS A 17 2.72 -50.25 22.36
C CYS A 17 1.62 -49.56 21.51
N THR A 18 0.75 -48.78 22.15
CA THR A 18 -0.14 -47.85 21.45
C THR A 18 0.73 -46.81 20.78
N GLN A 19 0.88 -46.90 19.47
CA GLN A 19 1.46 -45.79 18.67
C GLN A 19 0.50 -44.59 18.80
N VAL A 20 0.94 -43.58 19.55
CA VAL A 20 0.26 -42.29 19.56
C VAL A 20 0.57 -41.65 18.22
N THR A 21 -0.38 -41.72 17.28
CA THR A 21 -0.30 -40.94 16.05
C THR A 21 -0.31 -39.48 16.42
N PRO A 22 0.73 -38.69 16.02
CA PRO A 22 0.71 -37.25 16.27
C PRO A 22 -0.55 -36.66 15.62
N PRO A 23 -1.18 -35.67 16.26
CA PRO A 23 -2.33 -35.00 15.69
C PRO A 23 -1.99 -34.45 14.30
N PRO A 24 -2.97 -34.39 13.37
CA PRO A 24 -2.73 -33.89 12.04
C PRO A 24 -2.19 -32.45 12.12
N VAL A 25 -1.06 -32.20 11.47
CA VAL A 25 -0.51 -30.86 11.34
C VAL A 25 -1.54 -30.05 10.53
N VAL A 26 -2.20 -29.11 11.17
CA VAL A 26 -3.11 -28.17 10.50
C VAL A 26 -2.23 -27.16 9.78
N GLU A 27 -1.97 -27.38 8.50
CA GLU A 27 -1.26 -26.39 7.68
C GLU A 27 -2.11 -25.11 7.60
N ARG A 28 -1.63 -24.06 8.22
CA ARG A 28 -2.25 -22.73 8.07
C ARG A 28 -1.90 -22.16 6.70
N PRO A 29 -2.84 -21.44 6.06
CA PRO A 29 -2.54 -20.77 4.80
C PRO A 29 -1.35 -19.79 5.00
N PRO A 30 -0.55 -19.52 3.96
CA PRO A 30 0.55 -18.57 4.03
C PRO A 30 0.11 -17.23 4.64
N ALA A 31 1.05 -16.54 5.31
CA ALA A 31 0.78 -15.23 5.89
C ALA A 31 0.45 -14.22 4.77
N LYS A 32 -0.64 -13.47 4.92
CA LYS A 32 -1.03 -12.41 3.99
C LYS A 32 -0.18 -11.17 4.24
N ILE A 33 0.60 -10.79 3.24
CA ILE A 33 1.41 -9.58 3.25
C ILE A 33 0.64 -8.45 2.58
N ALA A 34 0.59 -7.28 3.23
CA ALA A 34 0.03 -6.08 2.62
C ALA A 34 1.12 -5.03 2.35
N PHE A 35 0.98 -4.32 1.23
CA PHE A 35 1.69 -3.08 0.96
C PHE A 35 0.74 -1.91 1.19
N ALA A 36 1.08 -1.01 2.12
CA ALA A 36 0.37 0.24 2.37
C ALA A 36 1.20 1.38 1.75
N LEU A 37 0.78 1.84 0.56
CA LEU A 37 1.51 2.80 -0.26
C LEU A 37 0.99 4.21 -0.02
N GLY A 38 1.84 5.06 0.54
CA GLY A 38 1.47 6.42 0.92
C GLY A 38 1.34 7.40 -0.24
N GLY A 39 0.66 8.53 0.04
CA GLY A 39 0.57 9.66 -0.85
C GLY A 39 1.85 10.50 -0.89
N GLY A 40 2.08 11.21 -2.01
CA GLY A 40 3.27 12.05 -2.14
C GLY A 40 3.52 12.63 -3.52
N ALA A 41 2.50 12.74 -4.37
CA ALA A 41 2.57 13.28 -5.73
C ALA A 41 3.68 12.58 -6.55
N ALA A 42 4.57 13.32 -7.27
CA ALA A 42 5.63 12.71 -8.09
C ALA A 42 6.63 11.84 -7.31
N ARG A 43 6.72 11.98 -5.98
CA ARG A 43 7.53 11.05 -5.17
C ARG A 43 6.99 9.60 -5.19
N GLY A 44 5.77 9.40 -5.69
CA GLY A 44 5.16 8.09 -5.93
C GLY A 44 6.02 7.13 -6.74
N PHE A 45 6.91 7.65 -7.60
CA PHE A 45 7.88 6.82 -8.32
C PHE A 45 8.79 6.01 -7.39
N ALA A 46 8.99 6.43 -6.14
CA ALA A 46 9.74 5.65 -5.16
C ALA A 46 9.05 4.33 -4.79
N HIS A 47 7.71 4.26 -4.85
CA HIS A 47 6.97 3.00 -4.65
C HIS A 47 7.37 1.94 -5.67
N ILE A 48 7.65 2.36 -6.92
CA ILE A 48 8.10 1.45 -7.98
C ILE A 48 9.41 0.79 -7.59
N GLY A 49 10.38 1.58 -7.11
CA GLY A 49 11.66 1.07 -6.64
C GLY A 49 11.52 0.13 -5.44
N VAL A 50 10.63 0.46 -4.51
CA VAL A 50 10.31 -0.41 -3.37
C VAL A 50 9.73 -1.74 -3.85
N ILE A 51 8.75 -1.74 -4.74
CA ILE A 51 8.13 -2.96 -5.29
C ILE A 51 9.19 -3.81 -6.00
N LYS A 52 9.99 -3.23 -6.90
CA LYS A 52 11.08 -3.92 -7.60
C LYS A 52 12.03 -4.62 -6.64
N ALA A 53 12.49 -3.89 -5.62
CA ALA A 53 13.45 -4.42 -4.66
C ALA A 53 12.85 -5.53 -3.78
N LEU A 54 11.58 -5.42 -3.39
CA LEU A 54 10.87 -6.46 -2.63
C LEU A 54 10.64 -7.70 -3.49
N GLU A 55 10.16 -7.54 -4.74
CA GLU A 55 9.97 -8.64 -5.69
C GLU A 55 11.27 -9.40 -5.96
N ALA A 56 12.40 -8.70 -6.10
CA ALA A 56 13.72 -9.32 -6.27
C ALA A 56 14.13 -10.19 -5.05
N GLN A 57 13.49 -10.01 -3.91
CA GLN A 57 13.68 -10.83 -2.70
C GLN A 57 12.58 -11.88 -2.52
N GLY A 58 11.68 -12.05 -3.50
CA GLY A 58 10.53 -12.95 -3.40
C GLY A 58 9.43 -12.46 -2.45
N ILE A 59 9.45 -11.18 -2.07
CA ILE A 59 8.45 -10.58 -1.19
C ILE A 59 7.40 -9.86 -2.05
N THR A 60 6.20 -10.41 -2.10
CA THR A 60 5.06 -9.87 -2.85
C THR A 60 3.88 -9.60 -1.92
N ALA A 61 2.98 -8.70 -2.33
CA ALA A 61 1.77 -8.43 -1.55
C ALA A 61 0.58 -9.27 -2.04
N ASP A 62 -0.26 -9.69 -1.09
CA ASP A 62 -1.60 -10.24 -1.33
C ASP A 62 -2.64 -9.11 -1.31
N ILE A 63 -2.38 -8.08 -0.51
CA ILE A 63 -3.24 -6.91 -0.30
C ILE A 63 -2.43 -5.65 -0.62
N VAL A 64 -3.01 -4.76 -1.39
CA VAL A 64 -2.42 -3.47 -1.74
C VAL A 64 -3.39 -2.37 -1.35
N VAL A 65 -2.96 -1.46 -0.51
CA VAL A 65 -3.75 -0.28 -0.15
C VAL A 65 -2.97 0.96 -0.52
N GLY A 66 -3.60 1.85 -1.26
CA GLY A 66 -2.93 3.07 -1.72
C GLY A 66 -3.69 4.34 -1.37
N THR A 67 -2.95 5.39 -1.10
CA THR A 67 -3.45 6.77 -0.99
C THR A 67 -2.78 7.62 -2.06
N SER A 68 -3.56 8.41 -2.83
CA SER A 68 -3.03 9.34 -3.83
C SER A 68 -2.05 8.65 -4.80
N ALA A 69 -0.82 9.13 -4.95
CA ALA A 69 0.20 8.49 -5.77
C ALA A 69 0.41 7.00 -5.44
N GLY A 70 0.27 6.61 -4.17
CA GLY A 70 0.30 5.20 -3.77
C GLY A 70 -0.86 4.38 -4.33
N SER A 71 -2.04 4.99 -4.54
CA SER A 71 -3.17 4.32 -5.19
C SER A 71 -2.94 4.12 -6.69
N VAL A 72 -2.23 5.03 -7.35
CA VAL A 72 -1.83 4.91 -8.76
C VAL A 72 -0.92 3.70 -8.95
N VAL A 73 0.20 3.65 -8.24
CA VAL A 73 1.16 2.54 -8.33
C VAL A 73 0.52 1.24 -7.83
N GLY A 74 -0.26 1.32 -6.75
CA GLY A 74 -0.96 0.17 -6.17
C GLY A 74 -1.97 -0.48 -7.09
N ALA A 75 -2.75 0.31 -7.86
CA ALA A 75 -3.71 -0.21 -8.82
C ALA A 75 -3.01 -0.98 -9.96
N LEU A 76 -1.93 -0.43 -10.51
CA LEU A 76 -1.14 -1.08 -11.55
C LEU A 76 -0.53 -2.39 -11.05
N TYR A 77 0.04 -2.37 -9.84
CA TYR A 77 0.60 -3.55 -9.20
C TYR A 77 -0.46 -4.62 -8.90
N ALA A 78 -1.62 -4.20 -8.41
CA ALA A 78 -2.73 -5.11 -8.14
C ALA A 78 -3.34 -5.72 -9.41
N ALA A 79 -3.24 -5.02 -10.54
CA ALA A 79 -3.64 -5.54 -11.86
C ALA A 79 -2.67 -6.60 -12.42
N GLY A 80 -1.50 -6.80 -11.78
CA GLY A 80 -0.53 -7.83 -12.15
C GLY A 80 0.74 -7.31 -12.82
N LEU A 81 0.91 -6.00 -12.99
CA LEU A 81 2.18 -5.45 -13.46
C LEU A 81 3.22 -5.58 -12.35
N ASN A 82 4.42 -6.07 -12.67
CA ASN A 82 5.55 -6.06 -11.76
C ASN A 82 6.23 -4.68 -11.71
N GLY A 83 7.14 -4.49 -10.76
CA GLY A 83 7.81 -3.21 -10.57
C GLY A 83 8.60 -2.73 -11.79
N PHE A 84 9.16 -3.63 -12.62
CA PHE A 84 9.86 -3.27 -13.87
C PHE A 84 8.90 -2.77 -14.93
N GLN A 85 7.75 -3.44 -15.11
CA GLN A 85 6.71 -3.02 -16.05
C GLN A 85 6.10 -1.68 -15.67
N ILE A 86 5.89 -1.44 -14.37
CA ILE A 86 5.39 -0.14 -13.88
C ILE A 86 6.45 0.96 -14.13
N GLN A 87 7.75 0.66 -13.96
CA GLN A 87 8.81 1.62 -14.27
C GLN A 87 8.84 1.93 -15.76
N GLU A 88 8.80 0.94 -16.63
CA GLU A 88 8.76 1.13 -18.09
C GLU A 88 7.55 1.99 -18.51
N LEU A 89 6.37 1.70 -17.95
CA LEU A 89 5.16 2.49 -18.17
C LEU A 89 5.37 3.94 -17.73
N SER A 90 5.99 4.16 -16.57
CA SER A 90 6.23 5.49 -16.01
C SER A 90 7.23 6.33 -16.83
N MET A 91 8.23 5.69 -17.44
CA MET A 91 9.21 6.36 -18.30
C MET A 91 8.61 6.86 -19.63
N ASN A 92 7.57 6.20 -20.10
CA ASN A 92 6.85 6.54 -21.33
C ASN A 92 5.64 7.45 -21.09
N MET A 93 5.44 7.87 -19.84
CA MET A 93 4.28 8.66 -19.42
C MET A 93 4.56 10.15 -19.61
N ASN A 94 3.66 10.83 -20.32
CA ASN A 94 3.66 12.29 -20.44
C ASN A 94 2.76 12.88 -19.35
N GLU A 95 3.09 14.09 -18.87
CA GLU A 95 2.29 14.80 -17.86
C GLU A 95 0.81 14.96 -18.30
N ASP A 96 0.57 15.24 -19.57
CA ASP A 96 -0.77 15.38 -20.14
C ASP A 96 -1.64 14.11 -20.01
N GLN A 97 -1.03 12.95 -19.81
CA GLN A 97 -1.72 11.68 -19.59
C GLN A 97 -2.25 11.53 -18.15
N ILE A 98 -1.86 12.43 -17.26
CA ILE A 98 -2.24 12.40 -15.84
C ILE A 98 -2.87 13.72 -15.42
N LEU A 99 -2.31 14.82 -15.91
CA LEU A 99 -2.77 16.18 -15.63
C LEU A 99 -3.46 16.70 -16.87
N ASP A 100 -4.72 17.06 -16.79
CA ASP A 100 -5.57 17.52 -17.93
C ASP A 100 -5.06 18.86 -18.54
N GLY A 101 -3.75 19.00 -18.80
CA GLY A 101 -3.16 20.05 -19.60
C GLY A 101 -2.86 21.41 -18.92
N SER A 102 -2.93 21.51 -17.59
CA SER A 102 -2.63 22.78 -16.88
C SER A 102 -1.36 22.67 -16.02
N GLY A 103 -0.40 23.54 -16.29
CA GLY A 103 0.77 23.68 -15.39
C GLY A 103 0.33 24.03 -13.96
N MET A 104 0.92 23.37 -12.96
CA MET A 104 0.50 23.43 -11.55
C MET A 104 0.43 24.85 -10.98
N TYR A 105 1.35 25.74 -11.36
CA TYR A 105 1.35 27.12 -10.89
C TYR A 105 0.18 27.94 -11.46
N GLN A 106 -0.06 27.82 -12.77
CA GLN A 106 -1.14 28.52 -13.44
C GLN A 106 -2.51 28.05 -12.94
N CYS A 107 -2.60 26.78 -12.60
CA CYS A 107 -3.75 26.14 -11.99
C CYS A 107 -4.15 26.81 -10.66
N VAL A 108 -3.21 27.01 -9.73
CA VAL A 108 -3.52 27.64 -8.43
C VAL A 108 -4.03 29.07 -8.62
N VAL A 109 -3.38 29.86 -9.48
CA VAL A 109 -3.79 31.23 -9.79
C VAL A 109 -5.20 31.25 -10.36
N GLU A 110 -5.48 30.39 -11.34
CA GLU A 110 -6.80 30.30 -11.97
C GLU A 110 -7.88 29.87 -10.97
N THR A 111 -7.61 28.86 -10.14
CA THR A 111 -8.55 28.37 -9.14
C THR A 111 -8.91 29.46 -8.13
N VAL A 112 -7.93 30.16 -7.60
CA VAL A 112 -8.14 31.19 -6.59
C VAL A 112 -8.82 32.43 -7.18
N VAL A 113 -8.32 32.94 -8.34
CA VAL A 113 -8.84 34.17 -8.95
C VAL A 113 -10.26 33.96 -9.53
N SER A 114 -10.52 32.79 -10.11
CA SER A 114 -11.81 32.49 -10.74
C SER A 114 -12.81 31.81 -9.78
N ASN A 115 -12.47 31.65 -8.50
CA ASN A 115 -13.27 30.96 -7.48
C ASN A 115 -13.73 29.56 -7.96
N LYS A 116 -12.85 28.84 -8.64
CA LYS A 116 -13.08 27.47 -9.10
C LYS A 116 -12.78 26.49 -7.96
N ARG A 117 -13.31 25.29 -8.06
CA ARG A 117 -13.12 24.21 -7.06
C ARG A 117 -11.86 23.38 -7.32
N GLY A 118 -11.13 23.67 -8.38
CA GLY A 118 -9.92 23.03 -8.90
C GLY A 118 -9.79 23.36 -10.39
N CYS A 119 -8.64 23.13 -10.97
CA CYS A 119 -8.36 23.35 -12.38
C CYS A 119 -8.10 22.05 -13.13
N ILE A 120 -7.80 20.97 -12.41
CA ILE A 120 -7.53 19.66 -12.99
C ILE A 120 -8.74 18.76 -12.71
N LYS A 121 -9.36 18.25 -13.77
CA LYS A 121 -10.51 17.32 -13.63
C LYS A 121 -10.07 15.93 -13.19
N GLY A 122 -8.83 15.54 -13.53
CA GLY A 122 -8.28 14.22 -13.24
C GLY A 122 -8.87 13.10 -14.11
N GLN A 123 -9.59 13.46 -15.19
CA GLN A 123 -10.14 12.46 -16.10
C GLN A 123 -9.02 11.70 -16.84
N ALA A 124 -7.94 12.40 -17.21
CA ALA A 124 -6.79 11.79 -17.85
C ALA A 124 -6.16 10.70 -16.97
N LEU A 125 -6.02 10.95 -15.67
CA LEU A 125 -5.55 9.94 -14.71
C LEU A 125 -6.49 8.73 -14.62
N GLN A 126 -7.81 8.97 -14.55
CA GLN A 126 -8.80 7.90 -14.53
C GLN A 126 -8.69 7.01 -15.76
N ASP A 127 -8.59 7.63 -16.93
CA ASP A 127 -8.50 6.93 -18.21
C ASP A 127 -7.18 6.19 -18.37
N PHE A 128 -6.08 6.79 -17.89
CA PHE A 128 -4.77 6.15 -17.83
C PHE A 128 -4.82 4.85 -17.01
N ILE A 129 -5.36 4.91 -15.80
CA ILE A 129 -5.51 3.72 -14.95
C ILE A 129 -6.41 2.69 -15.63
N ASN A 130 -7.59 3.08 -16.09
CA ASN A 130 -8.54 2.15 -16.73
C ASN A 130 -7.93 1.43 -17.94
N ARG A 131 -7.15 2.13 -18.76
CA ARG A 131 -6.42 1.49 -19.88
C ARG A 131 -5.42 0.44 -19.40
N ASN A 132 -4.63 0.77 -18.40
CA ASN A 132 -3.53 -0.10 -17.94
C ASN A 132 -3.99 -1.24 -17.02
N VAL A 133 -5.18 -1.15 -16.44
CA VAL A 133 -5.84 -2.27 -15.74
C VAL A 133 -6.85 -3.00 -16.64
N HIS A 134 -6.83 -2.75 -17.98
CA HIS A 134 -7.71 -3.38 -18.95
C HIS A 134 -9.21 -3.20 -18.65
N GLY A 135 -9.61 -2.07 -18.06
CA GLY A 135 -10.98 -1.78 -17.66
C GLY A 135 -11.51 -2.65 -16.51
N LEU A 136 -10.68 -3.44 -15.87
CA LEU A 136 -11.10 -4.30 -14.77
C LEU A 136 -11.57 -3.46 -13.57
N PRO A 137 -12.72 -3.80 -12.98
CA PRO A 137 -13.12 -3.22 -11.70
C PRO A 137 -12.24 -3.74 -10.57
N MET A 138 -12.16 -2.97 -9.46
CA MET A 138 -11.23 -3.22 -8.35
C MET A 138 -11.31 -4.64 -7.80
N GLU A 139 -12.51 -5.18 -7.63
CA GLU A 139 -12.78 -6.53 -7.11
C GLU A 139 -12.38 -7.66 -8.06
N LYS A 140 -11.96 -7.33 -9.28
CA LYS A 140 -11.49 -8.31 -10.30
C LYS A 140 -9.99 -8.21 -10.56
N LEU A 141 -9.29 -7.31 -9.89
CA LEU A 141 -7.84 -7.24 -9.96
C LEU A 141 -7.19 -8.51 -9.40
N GLY A 142 -5.98 -8.81 -9.83
CA GLY A 142 -5.26 -10.03 -9.43
C GLY A 142 -4.88 -10.09 -7.95
N LYS A 143 -4.83 -8.93 -7.27
CA LYS A 143 -4.60 -8.80 -5.83
C LYS A 143 -5.74 -8.03 -5.19
N THR A 144 -5.99 -8.25 -3.89
CA THR A 144 -6.92 -7.38 -3.14
C THR A 144 -6.41 -5.95 -3.17
N PHE A 145 -7.20 -5.04 -3.75
CA PHE A 145 -6.83 -3.64 -3.87
C PHE A 145 -7.84 -2.73 -3.17
N ALA A 146 -7.31 -1.70 -2.50
CA ALA A 146 -8.12 -0.61 -1.95
C ALA A 146 -7.47 0.75 -2.19
N ALA A 147 -8.29 1.74 -2.54
CA ALA A 147 -7.89 3.13 -2.65
C ALA A 147 -8.59 3.96 -1.56
N VAL A 148 -7.81 4.76 -0.83
CA VAL A 148 -8.33 5.59 0.26
C VAL A 148 -8.62 7.00 -0.26
N ALA A 149 -9.80 7.52 0.05
CA ALA A 149 -10.19 8.90 -0.22
C ALA A 149 -10.85 9.52 1.01
N THR A 150 -11.12 10.81 0.94
CA THR A 150 -11.82 11.57 1.99
C THR A 150 -13.17 12.04 1.48
N ASN A 151 -14.26 11.78 2.22
CA ASN A 151 -15.54 12.41 1.93
C ASN A 151 -15.43 13.90 2.23
N LEU A 152 -15.62 14.75 1.21
CA LEU A 152 -15.41 16.19 1.33
C LEU A 152 -16.40 16.86 2.32
N ARG A 153 -17.59 16.31 2.47
CA ARG A 153 -18.62 16.88 3.33
C ARG A 153 -18.43 16.50 4.80
N THR A 154 -18.10 15.22 5.07
CA THR A 154 -18.06 14.70 6.45
C THR A 154 -16.65 14.66 7.03
N GLY A 155 -15.62 14.71 6.18
CA GLY A 155 -14.22 14.49 6.58
C GLY A 155 -13.89 13.03 6.87
N GLU A 156 -14.83 12.10 6.66
CA GLU A 156 -14.62 10.69 6.93
C GLU A 156 -13.72 10.03 5.89
N MET A 157 -12.93 9.06 6.36
CA MET A 157 -12.16 8.18 5.50
C MET A 157 -13.09 7.23 4.74
N VAL A 158 -12.90 7.16 3.42
CA VAL A 158 -13.62 6.23 2.55
C VAL A 158 -12.62 5.29 1.89
N VAL A 159 -12.89 3.99 1.98
CA VAL A 159 -12.07 2.92 1.42
C VAL A 159 -12.80 2.30 0.23
N PHE A 160 -12.40 2.68 -0.97
CA PHE A 160 -12.92 2.05 -2.19
C PHE A 160 -12.29 0.68 -2.37
N ARG A 161 -13.12 -0.34 -2.60
CA ARG A 161 -12.71 -1.74 -2.79
C ARG A 161 -13.40 -2.43 -3.96
N SER A 162 -14.31 -1.73 -4.60
CA SER A 162 -15.11 -2.25 -5.71
C SER A 162 -15.49 -1.12 -6.67
N GLY A 163 -15.89 -1.50 -7.87
CA GLY A 163 -16.28 -0.57 -8.93
C GLY A 163 -15.11 -0.14 -9.81
N ASN A 164 -15.26 0.98 -10.52
CA ASN A 164 -14.29 1.45 -11.50
C ASN A 164 -12.95 1.82 -10.83
N THR A 165 -11.89 1.10 -11.21
CA THR A 165 -10.55 1.26 -10.62
C THR A 165 -9.98 2.65 -10.85
N GLY A 166 -10.06 3.18 -12.08
CA GLY A 166 -9.55 4.51 -12.38
C GLY A 166 -10.30 5.62 -11.66
N MET A 167 -11.63 5.48 -11.48
CA MET A 167 -12.43 6.46 -10.73
C MET A 167 -12.06 6.48 -9.24
N ALA A 168 -11.85 5.31 -8.63
CA ALA A 168 -11.42 5.22 -7.24
C ALA A 168 -10.02 5.83 -7.04
N VAL A 169 -9.08 5.55 -7.95
CA VAL A 169 -7.73 6.14 -7.94
C VAL A 169 -7.80 7.66 -8.13
N ARG A 170 -8.63 8.15 -9.07
CA ARG A 170 -8.86 9.58 -9.27
C ARG A 170 -9.38 10.24 -8.00
N ALA A 171 -10.40 9.67 -7.33
CA ALA A 171 -10.92 10.19 -6.08
C ALA A 171 -9.83 10.23 -4.99
N SER A 172 -9.03 9.15 -4.87
CA SER A 172 -7.91 9.05 -3.94
C SER A 172 -6.80 10.08 -4.19
N SER A 173 -6.68 10.59 -5.42
CA SER A 173 -5.63 11.51 -5.88
C SER A 173 -6.11 12.94 -6.08
N SER A 174 -7.37 13.26 -5.74
CA SER A 174 -7.95 14.58 -5.96
C SER A 174 -7.54 15.57 -4.86
N VAL A 175 -6.27 16.02 -4.91
CA VAL A 175 -5.72 17.00 -3.97
C VAL A 175 -6.51 18.31 -4.06
N PRO A 176 -7.10 18.80 -2.94
CA PRO A 176 -7.85 20.06 -2.93
C PRO A 176 -7.04 21.23 -3.51
N VAL A 177 -7.73 22.20 -4.10
CA VAL A 177 -7.20 23.36 -4.81
C VAL A 177 -6.66 23.04 -6.21
N PHE A 178 -6.00 21.89 -6.39
CA PHE A 178 -5.47 21.47 -7.70
C PHE A 178 -6.50 20.69 -8.50
N PHE A 179 -7.07 19.65 -7.90
CA PHE A 179 -8.07 18.83 -8.55
C PHE A 179 -9.50 19.20 -8.14
N GLU A 180 -10.42 19.09 -9.09
CA GLU A 180 -11.83 19.13 -8.77
C GLU A 180 -12.21 17.91 -7.92
N PRO A 181 -13.10 18.07 -6.90
CA PRO A 181 -13.63 16.93 -6.16
C PRO A 181 -14.36 15.95 -7.11
N VAL A 182 -14.19 14.65 -6.85
CA VAL A 182 -14.82 13.59 -7.65
C VAL A 182 -16.16 13.23 -7.07
N THR A 183 -17.22 13.32 -7.90
CA THR A 183 -18.56 12.90 -7.49
C THR A 183 -18.78 11.42 -7.84
N ILE A 184 -19.07 10.59 -6.83
CA ILE A 184 -19.43 9.18 -6.98
C ILE A 184 -20.71 8.94 -6.19
N SER A 185 -21.75 8.46 -6.87
CA SER A 185 -23.08 8.18 -6.26
C SER A 185 -23.63 9.36 -5.45
N GLY A 186 -23.44 10.60 -5.95
CA GLY A 186 -23.95 11.83 -5.32
C GLY A 186 -23.14 12.32 -4.11
N GLN A 187 -22.05 11.67 -3.75
CA GLN A 187 -21.09 12.12 -2.73
C GLN A 187 -19.82 12.64 -3.38
N GLU A 188 -19.18 13.62 -2.76
CA GLU A 188 -17.96 14.23 -3.26
C GLU A 188 -16.75 13.76 -2.44
N TYR A 189 -15.69 13.42 -3.17
CA TYR A 189 -14.46 12.90 -2.59
C TYR A 189 -13.25 13.70 -3.02
N VAL A 190 -12.31 13.81 -2.09
CA VAL A 190 -10.99 14.42 -2.29
C VAL A 190 -9.90 13.47 -1.81
N ASP A 191 -8.64 13.85 -1.98
CA ASP A 191 -7.45 13.04 -1.68
C ASP A 191 -7.51 12.38 -0.29
N GLY A 192 -7.13 11.12 -0.26
CA GLY A 192 -7.10 10.33 0.98
C GLY A 192 -6.00 10.75 1.96
N GLY A 193 -5.02 11.54 1.50
CA GLY A 193 -3.93 12.05 2.34
C GLY A 193 -4.39 12.97 3.48
N LEU A 194 -5.62 13.46 3.42
CA LEU A 194 -6.22 14.24 4.50
C LEU A 194 -6.59 13.40 5.74
N VAL A 195 -6.77 12.08 5.56
CA VAL A 195 -7.25 11.17 6.63
C VAL A 195 -6.33 9.96 6.86
N ALA A 196 -5.67 9.44 5.82
CA ALA A 196 -4.74 8.32 5.92
C ALA A 196 -3.61 8.48 4.88
N PRO A 197 -2.63 9.37 5.12
CA PRO A 197 -1.54 9.59 4.16
C PRO A 197 -0.74 8.32 3.85
N VAL A 198 -0.56 7.42 4.83
CA VAL A 198 0.03 6.08 4.66
C VAL A 198 -0.96 5.07 5.26
N PRO A 199 -1.80 4.39 4.45
CA PRO A 199 -3.01 3.70 4.91
C PRO A 199 -2.73 2.32 5.55
N ALA A 200 -1.85 2.26 6.57
CA ALA A 200 -1.46 1.01 7.21
C ALA A 200 -2.59 0.37 8.04
N SER A 201 -3.40 1.19 8.70
CA SER A 201 -4.57 0.73 9.46
C SER A 201 -5.60 0.06 8.55
N VAL A 202 -5.81 0.61 7.35
CA VAL A 202 -6.70 0.02 6.34
C VAL A 202 -6.15 -1.33 5.86
N ALA A 203 -4.85 -1.42 5.59
CA ALA A 203 -4.22 -2.69 5.20
C ALA A 203 -4.42 -3.76 6.27
N ARG A 204 -4.25 -3.40 7.55
CA ARG A 204 -4.51 -4.29 8.68
C ARG A 204 -5.97 -4.74 8.75
N SER A 205 -6.92 -3.80 8.58
CA SER A 205 -8.36 -4.10 8.62
C SER A 205 -8.83 -5.02 7.50
N LEU A 206 -8.09 -5.07 6.38
CA LEU A 206 -8.33 -5.99 5.26
C LEU A 206 -7.81 -7.41 5.52
N GLY A 207 -7.28 -7.68 6.70
CA GLY A 207 -6.85 -9.01 7.11
C GLY A 207 -5.39 -9.32 6.77
N ALA A 208 -4.53 -8.33 6.67
CA ALA A 208 -3.09 -8.54 6.52
C ALA A 208 -2.50 -9.09 7.82
N ASP A 209 -1.73 -10.16 7.72
CA ASP A 209 -0.92 -10.70 8.82
C ASP A 209 0.36 -9.87 9.02
N PHE A 210 0.88 -9.28 7.92
CA PHE A 210 2.06 -8.43 7.92
C PHE A 210 1.86 -7.21 7.01
N VAL A 211 2.10 -6.01 7.54
CA VAL A 211 1.93 -4.74 6.82
C VAL A 211 3.28 -4.08 6.59
N ILE A 212 3.66 -3.95 5.32
CA ILE A 212 4.79 -3.15 4.86
C ILE A 212 4.25 -1.80 4.43
N ALA A 213 4.47 -0.77 5.24
CA ALA A 213 4.08 0.60 4.90
C ALA A 213 5.22 1.29 4.15
N VAL A 214 4.88 2.05 3.12
CA VAL A 214 5.84 2.85 2.35
C VAL A 214 5.47 4.32 2.49
N ASP A 215 6.28 5.06 3.25
CA ASP A 215 6.07 6.46 3.57
C ASP A 215 6.98 7.34 2.70
N ILE A 216 6.37 8.00 1.73
CA ILE A 216 7.00 8.98 0.84
C ILE A 216 6.58 10.41 1.15
N SER A 217 5.99 10.64 2.33
CA SER A 217 5.51 11.95 2.76
C SER A 217 6.65 12.95 2.90
N ASP A 218 6.34 14.23 2.68
CA ASP A 218 7.26 15.30 3.02
C ASP A 218 7.43 15.45 4.54
N ARG A 219 8.60 15.92 4.92
CA ARG A 219 8.86 16.35 6.28
C ARG A 219 8.72 17.87 6.37
N PRO A 220 7.97 18.39 7.36
CA PRO A 220 7.75 19.82 7.49
C PRO A 220 9.04 20.66 7.50
N GLN A 221 10.12 20.15 8.12
CA GLN A 221 11.41 20.85 8.20
C GLN A 221 12.15 20.99 6.87
N ASP A 222 11.73 20.26 5.84
CA ASP A 222 12.43 20.17 4.56
C ASP A 222 11.82 21.11 3.50
N LYS A 223 10.82 21.95 3.89
CA LYS A 223 10.08 22.78 2.94
C LYS A 223 10.34 24.28 3.10
N SER A 224 10.27 24.97 1.96
CA SER A 224 10.17 26.45 1.91
C SER A 224 8.85 26.92 2.52
N THR A 225 8.86 28.10 3.08
CA THR A 225 7.66 28.82 3.57
C THR A 225 7.60 30.26 3.01
N ALA A 226 8.25 30.48 1.86
CA ALA A 226 8.42 31.82 1.29
C ALA A 226 7.15 32.37 0.64
N GLY A 227 6.25 31.52 0.16
CA GLY A 227 5.03 31.90 -0.52
C GLY A 227 3.77 31.23 0.02
N ILE A 228 2.61 31.72 -0.38
CA ILE A 228 1.30 31.19 0.07
C ILE A 228 1.12 29.71 -0.31
N THR A 229 1.58 29.32 -1.49
CA THR A 229 1.56 27.94 -1.94
C THR A 229 2.48 27.05 -1.10
N ASP A 230 3.63 27.55 -0.71
CA ASP A 230 4.58 26.84 0.16
C ASP A 230 3.97 26.64 1.55
N ILE A 231 3.34 27.67 2.11
CA ILE A 231 2.64 27.59 3.41
C ILE A 231 1.49 26.57 3.36
N MET A 232 0.74 26.53 2.26
CA MET A 232 -0.32 25.58 2.06
C MET A 232 0.21 24.12 2.04
N TRP A 233 1.27 23.85 1.25
CA TRP A 233 1.94 22.55 1.23
C TRP A 233 2.54 22.18 2.58
N GLN A 234 3.12 23.15 3.28
CA GLN A 234 3.64 22.98 4.63
C GLN A 234 2.54 22.58 5.61
N THR A 235 1.36 23.20 5.50
CA THR A 235 0.20 22.87 6.32
C THR A 235 -0.25 21.42 6.10
N PHE A 236 -0.36 20.99 4.85
CA PHE A 236 -0.66 19.58 4.54
C PHE A 236 0.41 18.62 5.07
N SER A 237 1.69 19.01 4.99
CA SER A 237 2.80 18.20 5.52
C SER A 237 2.74 18.05 7.04
N ILE A 238 2.37 19.11 7.78
CA ILE A 238 2.21 19.09 9.23
C ILE A 238 1.06 18.17 9.64
N PHE A 239 -0.11 18.33 9.01
CA PHE A 239 -1.26 17.45 9.28
C PHE A 239 -0.96 16.00 8.92
N GLY A 240 -0.41 15.77 7.73
CA GLY A 240 -0.04 14.44 7.26
C GLY A 240 0.95 13.75 8.20
N GLN A 241 1.96 14.46 8.70
CA GLN A 241 2.92 13.90 9.67
C GLN A 241 2.23 13.50 10.98
N THR A 242 1.28 14.31 11.46
CA THR A 242 0.53 14.01 12.70
C THR A 242 -0.32 12.76 12.54
N ILE A 243 -1.04 12.63 11.43
CA ILE A 243 -1.87 11.46 11.12
C ILE A 243 -0.99 10.22 10.92
N ASN A 244 0.13 10.34 10.19
CA ASN A 244 1.03 9.22 9.92
C ASN A 244 1.63 8.59 11.17
N ARG A 245 1.86 9.34 12.25
CA ARG A 245 2.31 8.76 13.53
C ARG A 245 1.32 7.73 14.06
N HIS A 246 0.03 7.96 13.86
CA HIS A 246 -1.02 7.03 14.26
C HIS A 246 -1.12 5.86 13.26
N GLU A 247 -1.19 6.15 11.97
CA GLU A 247 -1.28 5.14 10.92
C GLU A 247 -0.13 4.13 10.95
N GLN A 248 1.09 4.62 11.13
CA GLN A 248 2.30 3.78 11.16
C GLN A 248 2.34 2.79 12.34
N SER A 249 1.57 3.03 13.41
CA SER A 249 1.45 2.06 14.51
C SER A 249 0.81 0.74 14.08
N SER A 250 0.08 0.73 12.97
CA SER A 250 -0.56 -0.45 12.37
C SER A 250 0.37 -1.21 11.41
N ALA A 251 1.54 -0.66 11.10
CA ALA A 251 2.53 -1.30 10.24
C ALA A 251 3.51 -2.16 11.04
N ASP A 252 3.90 -3.32 10.50
CA ASP A 252 4.97 -4.13 11.06
C ASP A 252 6.34 -3.57 10.70
N ILE A 253 6.46 -2.96 9.52
CA ILE A 253 7.67 -2.26 9.09
C ILE A 253 7.31 -1.06 8.23
N VAL A 254 8.11 0.01 8.33
CA VAL A 254 7.93 1.23 7.55
C VAL A 254 9.17 1.49 6.72
N ILE A 255 9.02 1.48 5.40
CA ILE A 255 10.06 1.83 4.43
C ILE A 255 9.94 3.33 4.13
N ARG A 256 11.04 4.07 4.26
CA ARG A 256 11.09 5.51 4.01
C ARG A 256 12.16 5.85 2.97
N PRO A 257 11.82 5.86 1.67
CA PRO A 257 12.71 6.36 0.64
C PRO A 257 13.11 7.82 0.92
N VAL A 258 14.36 8.17 0.63
CA VAL A 258 14.85 9.55 0.78
C VAL A 258 14.41 10.35 -0.44
N THR A 259 13.20 10.89 -0.38
CA THR A 259 12.61 11.69 -1.46
C THR A 259 12.78 13.20 -1.26
N TYR A 260 13.50 13.60 -0.22
CA TYR A 260 13.83 14.99 0.06
C TYR A 260 14.60 15.63 -1.11
N GLY A 261 14.20 16.86 -1.47
CA GLY A 261 14.78 17.57 -2.61
C GLY A 261 14.38 17.04 -3.99
N LEU A 262 13.51 16.04 -4.07
CA LEU A 262 12.88 15.67 -5.33
C LEU A 262 11.66 16.56 -5.57
N PRO A 263 11.48 17.08 -6.81
CA PRO A 263 10.29 17.86 -7.14
C PRO A 263 9.03 17.04 -6.88
N SER A 264 8.04 17.61 -6.21
CA SER A 264 6.74 16.96 -6.00
C SER A 264 5.82 17.08 -7.22
N THR A 265 6.18 17.92 -8.18
CA THR A 265 5.35 18.29 -9.34
C THR A 265 5.98 17.95 -10.69
N ASP A 266 7.19 17.39 -10.71
CA ASP A 266 7.97 17.12 -11.92
C ASP A 266 8.35 15.64 -12.00
N VAL A 267 8.07 15.01 -13.13
CA VAL A 267 8.41 13.61 -13.43
C VAL A 267 9.88 13.43 -13.84
N SER A 268 10.62 14.51 -14.10
CA SER A 268 12.05 14.44 -14.50
C SER A 268 12.93 13.74 -13.46
N GLY A 269 12.53 13.79 -12.19
CA GLY A 269 13.19 13.11 -11.07
C GLY A 269 12.79 11.64 -10.88
N SER A 270 11.95 11.05 -11.74
CA SER A 270 11.36 9.73 -11.56
C SER A 270 12.38 8.61 -11.31
N ASN A 271 13.45 8.54 -12.14
CA ASN A 271 14.49 7.53 -11.97
C ASN A 271 15.25 7.66 -10.65
N LYS A 272 15.47 8.89 -10.18
CA LYS A 272 16.10 9.12 -8.87
C LYS A 272 15.18 8.66 -7.74
N ALA A 273 13.88 8.92 -7.83
CA ALA A 273 12.91 8.45 -6.86
C ALA A 273 12.85 6.92 -6.82
N VAL A 274 12.82 6.24 -7.98
CA VAL A 274 12.89 4.78 -8.07
C VAL A 274 14.12 4.25 -7.36
N LEU A 275 15.31 4.82 -7.64
CA LEU A 275 16.55 4.40 -7.00
C LEU A 275 16.52 4.59 -5.47
N GLU A 276 15.95 5.67 -4.97
CA GLU A 276 15.79 5.88 -3.52
C GLU A 276 14.82 4.86 -2.89
N GLY A 277 13.81 4.42 -3.64
CA GLY A 277 12.96 3.30 -3.21
C GLY A 277 13.73 1.99 -3.07
N GLU A 278 14.56 1.65 -4.06
CA GLU A 278 15.42 0.45 -4.01
C GLU A 278 16.41 0.50 -2.83
N LYS A 279 17.07 1.64 -2.62
CA LYS A 279 18.00 1.85 -1.50
C LYS A 279 17.31 1.72 -0.14
N ALA A 280 16.10 2.26 -0.01
CA ALA A 280 15.35 2.18 1.24
C ALA A 280 15.01 0.73 1.61
N VAL A 281 14.66 -0.11 0.64
CA VAL A 281 14.47 -1.55 0.88
C VAL A 281 15.77 -2.21 1.27
N ALA A 282 16.87 -1.97 0.54
CA ALA A 282 18.16 -2.57 0.84
C ALA A 282 18.62 -2.26 2.28
N ALA A 283 18.38 -1.04 2.76
CA ALA A 283 18.76 -0.62 4.10
C ALA A 283 18.02 -1.39 5.21
N ILE A 284 16.77 -1.77 4.99
CA ILE A 284 15.94 -2.44 6.03
C ILE A 284 15.78 -3.94 5.78
N LEU A 285 16.33 -4.48 4.70
CA LEU A 285 16.12 -5.86 4.27
C LEU A 285 16.46 -6.91 5.33
N PRO A 286 17.57 -6.80 6.09
CA PRO A 286 17.86 -7.75 7.16
C PRO A 286 16.77 -7.78 8.23
N GLU A 287 16.28 -6.61 8.66
CA GLU A 287 15.21 -6.51 9.64
C GLU A 287 13.90 -7.06 9.10
N LEU A 288 13.54 -6.71 7.85
CA LEU A 288 12.33 -7.20 7.19
C LEU A 288 12.32 -8.73 7.13
N LYS A 289 13.43 -9.35 6.68
CA LYS A 289 13.54 -10.81 6.62
C LYS A 289 13.44 -11.46 8.00
N ALA A 290 14.06 -10.88 9.01
CA ALA A 290 13.97 -11.39 10.38
C ALA A 290 12.53 -11.34 10.94
N ARG A 291 11.79 -10.25 10.68
CA ARG A 291 10.40 -10.12 11.11
C ARG A 291 9.47 -11.09 10.38
N LEU A 292 9.66 -11.29 9.07
CA LEU A 292 8.89 -12.27 8.28
C LEU A 292 9.17 -13.71 8.73
N ALA A 293 10.43 -14.04 9.01
CA ALA A 293 10.79 -15.37 9.54
C ALA A 293 10.11 -15.63 10.90
N LYS A 294 10.16 -14.67 11.81
CA LYS A 294 9.48 -14.75 13.12
C LYS A 294 7.96 -14.93 12.97
N LEU A 295 7.33 -14.24 12.02
CA LEU A 295 5.90 -14.41 11.75
C LEU A 295 5.60 -15.86 11.34
N ASN A 296 6.40 -16.45 10.47
CA ASN A 296 6.22 -17.83 10.01
C ASN A 296 6.43 -18.83 11.15
N GLU A 297 7.47 -18.65 11.98
CA GLU A 297 7.72 -19.48 13.17
C GLU A 297 6.54 -19.47 14.16
N THR A 298 6.02 -18.28 14.48
CA THR A 298 4.88 -18.17 15.40
C THR A 298 3.62 -18.83 14.86
N ARG A 299 3.43 -18.85 13.54
CA ARG A 299 2.30 -19.55 12.89
C ARG A 299 2.48 -21.08 12.94
N HIS A 300 3.70 -21.58 12.84
CA HIS A 300 4.00 -23.01 12.98
C HIS A 300 3.77 -23.48 14.43
N VAL A 301 4.30 -22.77 15.43
CA VAL A 301 4.16 -23.12 16.85
C VAL A 301 2.71 -23.07 17.33
N ALA A 302 1.92 -22.08 16.92
CA ALA A 302 0.51 -21.97 17.29
C ALA A 302 -0.40 -23.03 16.63
N GLY A 303 0.14 -23.89 15.77
CA GLY A 303 -0.52 -25.05 15.20
C GLY A 303 -0.18 -26.36 15.93
N MET A 304 0.69 -26.34 16.95
CA MET A 304 0.94 -27.49 17.80
C MET A 304 -0.06 -27.49 18.97
N PRO A 305 -0.72 -28.64 19.26
CA PRO A 305 -1.70 -28.77 20.36
C PRO A 305 -1.03 -28.61 21.72
#